data_76659f8b4d51989675872a2f5928417f
#
_entry.id   76659f8b4d51989675872a2f5928417f
#
_cell.length_a   1.000
_cell.length_b   1.000
_cell.length_c   1.000
_cell.angle_alpha   90.00
_cell.angle_beta   90.00
_cell.angle_gamma   90.00
#
_symmetry.space_group_name_H-M   'P 1'
#
loop_
_entity.id
_entity.type
_entity.pdbx_description
1 polymer ?
#
loop_
_entity_poly.entity_id
_entity_poly.type
_entity_poly.pdbx_seq_one_letter_code
_entity_poly.pdbx_strand_id
1 'polypeptide(L)'
;IYAEANWVDDMELALAQISENNMLAKSLEKSFEYASKEPITPWLGADTASHYQWYPFINLGHFELAKRLTGEKKQTIIQYYRRGIQKVWDKAKGNAFYRGIPFIWCSNNLTVSFAIQCFWYRELTGDAQFMALEQACFDWIFGCNPWGTSMVYGLPAWGDTPDDPHSAFTH
;
A
#
# COMPACT_ATOMS: atom_id res chain seq x y z
N ILE A 1 13.46 16.77 -12.37
CA ILE A 1 13.30 15.42 -12.97
C ILE A 1 13.65 14.43 -11.88
N TYR A 2 12.72 13.62 -11.49
CA TYR A 2 12.96 12.51 -10.56
C TYR A 2 13.68 11.38 -11.30
N ALA A 3 14.80 10.93 -10.76
CA ALA A 3 15.46 9.73 -11.22
C ALA A 3 14.99 8.58 -10.33
N GLU A 4 14.09 7.76 -10.84
CA GLU A 4 13.65 6.58 -10.10
C GLU A 4 14.80 5.60 -9.90
N ALA A 5 15.05 5.25 -8.65
CA ALA A 5 16.08 4.25 -8.31
C ALA A 5 15.59 2.80 -8.54
N ASN A 6 14.28 2.62 -8.65
CA ASN A 6 13.63 1.35 -8.92
C ASN A 6 12.39 1.56 -9.80
N TRP A 7 12.19 0.70 -10.76
CA TRP A 7 11.11 0.71 -11.74
C TRP A 7 10.49 -0.70 -11.90
N VAL A 8 10.76 -1.57 -10.95
CA VAL A 8 10.38 -2.99 -11.01
C VAL A 8 8.87 -3.17 -10.95
N ASP A 9 8.21 -2.42 -10.08
CA ASP A 9 6.76 -2.41 -9.91
C ASP A 9 6.02 -1.82 -11.12
N ASP A 10 6.57 -0.80 -11.76
CA ASP A 10 6.05 -0.23 -13.02
C ASP A 10 6.07 -1.27 -14.14
N MET A 11 7.18 -1.99 -14.29
CA MET A 11 7.31 -3.05 -15.30
C MET A 11 6.41 -4.25 -15.00
N GLU A 12 6.23 -4.59 -13.74
CA GLU A 12 5.27 -5.61 -13.33
C GLU A 12 3.86 -5.25 -13.75
N LEU A 13 3.41 -4.03 -13.37
CA LEU A 13 2.07 -3.53 -13.70
C LEU A 13 1.85 -3.45 -15.21
N ALA A 14 2.78 -2.85 -15.94
CA ALA A 14 2.69 -2.71 -17.40
C ALA A 14 2.51 -4.07 -18.08
N LEU A 15 3.32 -5.07 -17.70
CA LEU A 15 3.24 -6.42 -18.27
C LEU A 15 1.96 -7.16 -17.86
N ALA A 16 1.48 -6.96 -16.63
CA ALA A 16 0.19 -7.49 -16.21
C ALA A 16 -0.96 -6.90 -17.03
N GLN A 17 -0.91 -5.63 -17.41
CA GLN A 17 -1.95 -4.96 -18.22
C GLN A 17 -1.89 -5.33 -19.72
N ILE A 18 -0.70 -5.43 -20.30
CA ILE A 18 -0.52 -5.76 -21.75
C ILE A 18 -1.01 -7.18 -22.08
N SER A 19 -1.25 -8.01 -21.09
CA SER A 19 -1.60 -9.42 -21.23
C SER A 19 -2.95 -9.71 -21.92
N GLU A 20 -3.64 -8.72 -22.47
CA GLU A 20 -4.96 -8.89 -23.10
C GLU A 20 -4.93 -9.51 -24.50
N ASN A 21 -3.76 -9.70 -25.14
CA ASN A 21 -3.59 -10.24 -26.48
C ASN A 21 -2.76 -11.53 -26.50
N ASN A 22 -2.59 -12.16 -27.66
CA ASN A 22 -1.90 -13.46 -27.90
C ASN A 22 -0.47 -13.62 -27.32
N MET A 23 0.06 -12.62 -26.62
CA MET A 23 1.31 -12.69 -25.86
C MET A 23 1.11 -12.92 -24.35
N LEU A 24 -0.10 -13.21 -23.93
CA LEU A 24 -0.56 -13.32 -22.54
C LEU A 24 0.38 -14.12 -21.64
N ALA A 25 0.72 -15.33 -22.01
CA ALA A 25 1.51 -16.22 -21.15
C ALA A 25 2.93 -15.66 -20.88
N LYS A 26 3.60 -15.15 -21.92
CA LYS A 26 4.96 -14.58 -21.78
C LYS A 26 4.96 -13.29 -20.97
N SER A 27 3.94 -12.44 -21.15
CA SER A 27 3.81 -11.19 -20.39
C SER A 27 3.56 -11.47 -18.91
N LEU A 28 2.69 -12.44 -18.58
CA LEU A 28 2.43 -12.82 -17.19
C LEU A 28 3.66 -13.47 -16.53
N GLU A 29 4.41 -14.32 -17.25
CA GLU A 29 5.67 -14.88 -16.75
C GLU A 29 6.67 -13.77 -16.43
N LYS A 30 6.83 -12.81 -17.33
CA LYS A 30 7.76 -11.70 -17.15
C LYS A 30 7.30 -10.75 -16.05
N SER A 31 5.99 -10.50 -15.93
CA SER A 31 5.41 -9.74 -14.82
C SER A 31 5.72 -10.43 -13.47
N PHE A 32 5.55 -11.74 -13.38
CA PHE A 32 5.87 -12.52 -12.19
C PHE A 32 7.38 -12.48 -11.84
N GLU A 33 8.26 -12.47 -12.84
CA GLU A 33 9.70 -12.28 -12.60
C GLU A 33 9.99 -10.91 -11.97
N TYR A 34 9.30 -9.84 -12.40
CA TYR A 34 9.43 -8.51 -11.78
C TYR A 34 8.85 -8.49 -10.37
N ALA A 35 7.65 -9.03 -10.16
CA ALA A 35 7.06 -9.18 -8.83
C ALA A 35 8.01 -9.87 -7.84
N SER A 36 8.75 -10.87 -8.32
CA SER A 36 9.70 -11.63 -7.49
C SER A 36 10.96 -10.85 -7.12
N LYS A 37 11.27 -9.74 -7.81
CA LYS A 37 12.42 -8.88 -7.50
C LYS A 37 12.13 -7.93 -6.34
N GLU A 38 10.89 -7.51 -6.17
CA GLU A 38 10.42 -6.73 -5.01
C GLU A 38 9.13 -7.34 -4.45
N PRO A 39 9.23 -8.52 -3.82
CA PRO A 39 8.07 -9.27 -3.36
C PRO A 39 7.32 -8.60 -2.21
N ILE A 40 7.97 -7.72 -1.47
CA ILE A 40 7.39 -6.95 -0.37
C ILE A 40 8.01 -5.56 -0.42
N THR A 41 7.17 -4.54 -0.50
CA THR A 41 7.62 -3.15 -0.45
C THR A 41 8.50 -2.91 0.78
N PRO A 42 9.73 -2.39 0.61
CA PRO A 42 10.72 -2.33 1.69
C PRO A 42 10.29 -1.56 2.94
N TRP A 43 9.43 -0.55 2.81
CA TRP A 43 8.99 0.23 3.98
C TRP A 43 7.98 -0.51 4.88
N LEU A 44 7.36 -1.62 4.41
CA LEU A 44 6.45 -2.41 5.23
C LEU A 44 7.19 -3.02 6.42
N GLY A 45 6.89 -2.49 7.60
CA GLY A 45 7.54 -2.85 8.86
C GLY A 45 8.86 -2.12 9.13
N ALA A 46 9.32 -1.23 8.24
CA ALA A 46 10.49 -0.36 8.45
C ALA A 46 10.11 0.99 9.09
N ASP A 47 11.09 1.84 9.34
CA ASP A 47 10.91 3.21 9.85
C ASP A 47 11.26 4.29 8.81
N THR A 48 11.62 3.87 7.61
CA THR A 48 11.98 4.73 6.48
C THR A 48 11.34 4.22 5.20
N ALA A 49 11.21 5.09 4.20
CA ALA A 49 10.80 4.72 2.85
C ALA A 49 11.60 5.53 1.82
N SER A 50 11.91 4.91 0.68
CA SER A 50 12.49 5.59 -0.47
C SER A 50 11.42 6.34 -1.26
N HIS A 51 11.83 7.35 -2.03
CA HIS A 51 10.91 8.22 -2.76
C HIS A 51 9.92 7.48 -3.66
N TYR A 52 10.36 6.50 -4.44
CA TYR A 52 9.51 5.71 -5.34
C TYR A 52 8.41 4.92 -4.61
N GLN A 53 8.52 4.74 -3.30
CA GLN A 53 7.59 3.99 -2.47
C GLN A 53 6.46 4.84 -1.88
N TRP A 54 6.45 6.15 -2.12
CA TRP A 54 5.48 7.06 -1.51
C TRP A 54 4.13 7.11 -2.21
N TYR A 55 3.99 6.43 -3.33
CA TYR A 55 2.75 6.44 -4.10
C TYR A 55 1.70 5.50 -3.52
N PRO A 56 0.43 5.93 -3.44
CA PRO A 56 -0.64 5.10 -2.86
C PRO A 56 -0.91 3.79 -3.60
N PHE A 57 -0.53 3.70 -4.86
CA PHE A 57 -0.76 2.55 -5.72
C PHE A 57 0.42 1.58 -5.82
N ILE A 58 1.43 1.72 -4.96
CA ILE A 58 2.53 0.73 -4.89
C ILE A 58 1.96 -0.69 -4.72
N ASN A 59 2.55 -1.68 -5.39
CA ASN A 59 2.06 -3.07 -5.46
C ASN A 59 0.71 -3.26 -6.20
N LEU A 60 0.22 -2.27 -6.96
CA LEU A 60 -0.91 -2.49 -7.86
C LEU A 60 -0.59 -3.58 -8.91
N GLY A 61 0.67 -3.69 -9.33
CA GLY A 61 1.15 -4.76 -10.21
C GLY A 61 0.85 -6.14 -9.65
N HIS A 62 1.14 -6.38 -8.38
CA HIS A 62 0.81 -7.62 -7.67
C HIS A 62 -0.68 -7.95 -7.73
N PHE A 63 -1.55 -6.96 -7.50
CA PHE A 63 -3.00 -7.14 -7.54
C PHE A 63 -3.49 -7.51 -8.94
N GLU A 64 -3.09 -6.77 -9.95
CA GLU A 64 -3.47 -7.02 -11.34
C GLU A 64 -2.92 -8.36 -11.85
N LEU A 65 -1.71 -8.70 -11.47
CA LEU A 65 -1.10 -9.97 -11.80
C LEU A 65 -1.82 -11.14 -11.13
N ALA A 66 -2.12 -11.05 -9.83
CA ALA A 66 -2.81 -12.11 -9.08
C ALA A 66 -4.22 -12.40 -9.62
N LYS A 67 -4.92 -11.41 -10.17
CA LYS A 67 -6.23 -11.62 -10.83
C LYS A 67 -6.15 -12.50 -12.09
N ARG A 68 -5.00 -12.51 -12.74
CA ARG A 68 -4.75 -13.22 -14.00
C ARG A 68 -4.03 -14.55 -13.81
N LEU A 69 -3.31 -14.71 -12.70
CA LEU A 69 -2.60 -15.94 -12.36
C LEU A 69 -3.53 -16.99 -11.73
N THR A 70 -3.13 -18.25 -11.84
CA THR A 70 -3.74 -19.39 -11.17
C THR A 70 -2.68 -20.22 -10.45
N GLY A 71 -3.12 -21.17 -9.62
CA GLY A 71 -2.25 -22.13 -8.96
C GLY A 71 -1.19 -21.49 -8.05
N GLU A 72 0.00 -22.06 -8.05
CA GLU A 72 1.08 -21.72 -7.12
C GLU A 72 1.55 -20.27 -7.27
N LYS A 73 1.65 -19.74 -8.48
CA LYS A 73 2.09 -18.37 -8.72
C LYS A 73 1.13 -17.34 -8.12
N LYS A 74 -0.19 -17.57 -8.25
CA LYS A 74 -1.18 -16.74 -7.59
C LYS A 74 -1.01 -16.77 -6.07
N GLN A 75 -0.83 -17.95 -5.51
CA GLN A 75 -0.62 -18.10 -4.06
C GLN A 75 0.67 -17.40 -3.60
N THR A 76 1.72 -17.42 -4.40
CA THR A 76 2.97 -16.72 -4.11
C THR A 76 2.74 -15.20 -3.99
N ILE A 77 2.02 -14.58 -4.94
CA ILE A 77 1.70 -13.14 -4.85
C ILE A 77 0.82 -12.84 -3.62
N ILE A 78 -0.17 -13.66 -3.34
CA ILE A 78 -1.00 -13.52 -2.13
C ILE A 78 -0.12 -13.57 -0.86
N GLN A 79 0.87 -14.45 -0.81
CA GLN A 79 1.80 -14.51 0.32
C GLN A 79 2.72 -13.29 0.41
N TYR A 80 3.02 -12.60 -0.68
CA TYR A 80 3.75 -11.33 -0.65
C TYR A 80 2.95 -10.27 0.12
N TYR A 81 1.66 -10.09 -0.22
CA TYR A 81 0.77 -9.22 0.54
C TYR A 81 0.69 -9.62 2.01
N ARG A 82 0.36 -10.87 2.29
CA ARG A 82 0.19 -11.35 3.66
C ARG A 82 1.41 -11.08 4.51
N ARG A 83 2.60 -11.40 4.01
CA ARG A 83 3.87 -11.17 4.74
C ARG A 83 4.17 -9.69 4.94
N GLY A 84 3.88 -8.86 3.94
CA GLY A 84 4.05 -7.41 4.04
C GLY A 84 3.11 -6.80 5.09
N ILE A 85 1.83 -7.16 5.05
CA ILE A 85 0.83 -6.70 6.01
C ILE A 85 1.16 -7.20 7.42
N GLN A 86 1.60 -8.45 7.55
CA GLN A 86 2.00 -9.01 8.84
C GLN A 86 3.13 -8.24 9.51
N LYS A 87 4.14 -7.79 8.74
CA LYS A 87 5.23 -6.95 9.27
C LYS A 87 4.70 -5.64 9.88
N VAL A 88 3.73 -5.01 9.23
CA VAL A 88 3.10 -3.79 9.74
C VAL A 88 2.24 -4.09 10.96
N TRP A 89 1.46 -5.19 10.93
CA TRP A 89 0.66 -5.63 12.07
C TRP A 89 1.51 -5.87 13.32
N ASP A 90 2.67 -6.50 13.17
CA ASP A 90 3.56 -6.78 14.29
C ASP A 90 4.07 -5.52 15.00
N LYS A 91 4.19 -4.41 14.27
CA LYS A 91 4.47 -3.08 14.85
C LYS A 91 3.21 -2.41 15.42
N ALA A 92 2.09 -2.55 14.71
CA ALA A 92 0.85 -1.84 15.00
C ALA A 92 0.10 -2.35 16.23
N LYS A 93 0.10 -3.65 16.46
CA LYS A 93 -0.71 -4.31 17.52
C LYS A 93 -0.44 -3.86 18.94
N GLY A 94 0.72 -3.24 19.20
CA GLY A 94 1.08 -2.66 20.50
C GLY A 94 0.75 -1.17 20.66
N ASN A 95 0.10 -0.56 19.67
CA ASN A 95 -0.17 0.87 19.60
C ASN A 95 -1.67 1.13 19.59
N ALA A 96 -2.14 2.09 20.39
CA ALA A 96 -3.57 2.41 20.55
C ALA A 96 -4.27 2.81 19.23
N PHE A 97 -3.52 3.33 18.27
CA PHE A 97 -4.02 3.72 16.95
C PHE A 97 -3.69 2.69 15.85
N TYR A 98 -3.21 1.51 16.21
CA TYR A 98 -2.69 0.51 15.26
C TYR A 98 -1.70 1.10 14.24
N ARG A 99 -0.84 2.03 14.71
CA ARG A 99 0.12 2.73 13.86
C ARG A 99 1.38 1.88 13.64
N GLY A 100 1.53 1.29 12.47
CA GLY A 100 2.72 0.53 12.06
C GLY A 100 3.43 1.12 10.84
N ILE A 101 3.01 2.31 10.40
CA ILE A 101 3.52 3.01 9.23
C ILE A 101 4.69 3.90 9.65
N PRO A 102 5.77 4.06 8.84
CA PRO A 102 6.84 5.00 9.12
C PRO A 102 6.34 6.42 9.35
N PHE A 103 6.84 7.09 10.39
CA PHE A 103 6.50 8.48 10.69
C PHE A 103 7.54 9.41 10.07
N ILE A 104 7.40 9.62 8.76
CA ILE A 104 8.30 10.40 7.92
C ILE A 104 7.50 11.35 7.04
N TRP A 105 8.18 12.20 6.28
CA TRP A 105 7.53 13.01 5.24
C TRP A 105 6.70 12.12 4.31
N CYS A 106 5.52 12.55 3.88
CA CYS A 106 4.53 11.78 3.12
C CYS A 106 3.96 10.53 3.84
N SER A 107 4.03 10.43 5.16
CA SER A 107 3.51 9.27 5.89
C SER A 107 2.02 9.02 5.68
N ASN A 108 1.23 10.03 5.36
CA ASN A 108 -0.19 9.86 5.02
C ASN A 108 -0.37 9.13 3.69
N ASN A 109 0.50 9.36 2.68
CA ASN A 109 0.50 8.59 1.44
C ASN A 109 0.79 7.11 1.72
N LEU A 110 1.77 6.82 2.58
CA LEU A 110 2.09 5.45 2.99
C LEU A 110 0.93 4.80 3.75
N THR A 111 0.22 5.58 4.58
CA THR A 111 -0.96 5.10 5.31
C THR A 111 -2.08 4.69 4.35
N VAL A 112 -2.39 5.51 3.36
CA VAL A 112 -3.37 5.19 2.32
C VAL A 112 -2.91 4.00 1.47
N SER A 113 -1.65 3.99 1.04
CA SER A 113 -1.07 2.87 0.29
C SER A 113 -1.21 1.55 1.05
N PHE A 114 -0.97 1.57 2.35
CA PHE A 114 -1.07 0.38 3.17
C PHE A 114 -2.54 -0.09 3.33
N ALA A 115 -3.47 0.84 3.56
CA ALA A 115 -4.90 0.52 3.60
C ALA A 115 -5.36 -0.15 2.29
N ILE A 116 -4.91 0.38 1.14
CA ILE A 116 -5.20 -0.20 -0.17
C ILE A 116 -4.60 -1.61 -0.31
N GLN A 117 -3.40 -1.86 0.18
CA GLN A 117 -2.81 -3.20 0.14
C GLN A 117 -3.57 -4.21 1.02
N CYS A 118 -4.07 -3.79 2.19
CA CYS A 118 -4.95 -4.62 3.02
C CYS A 118 -6.26 -4.95 2.29
N PHE A 119 -6.85 -3.95 1.64
CA PHE A 119 -8.04 -4.12 0.80
C PHE A 119 -7.80 -5.11 -0.34
N TRP A 120 -6.72 -4.97 -1.11
CA TRP A 120 -6.39 -5.88 -2.20
C TRP A 120 -6.16 -7.31 -1.71
N TYR A 121 -5.49 -7.49 -0.58
CA TYR A 121 -5.33 -8.81 0.02
C TYR A 121 -6.69 -9.44 0.32
N ARG A 122 -7.58 -8.69 0.95
CA ARG A 122 -8.94 -9.16 1.28
C ARG A 122 -9.75 -9.48 0.03
N GLU A 123 -9.69 -8.65 -1.01
CA GLU A 123 -10.35 -8.90 -2.29
C GLU A 123 -9.83 -10.16 -3.00
N LEU A 124 -8.54 -10.43 -2.93
CA LEU A 124 -7.93 -11.62 -3.55
C LEU A 124 -8.23 -12.92 -2.80
N THR A 125 -8.48 -12.84 -1.50
CA THR A 125 -8.52 -14.03 -0.62
C THR A 125 -9.85 -14.26 0.08
N GLY A 126 -10.65 -13.21 0.30
CA GLY A 126 -11.78 -13.22 1.21
C GLY A 126 -11.38 -13.21 2.71
N ASP A 127 -10.08 -13.17 3.03
CA ASP A 127 -9.58 -13.18 4.41
C ASP A 127 -9.66 -11.80 5.04
N ALA A 128 -10.48 -11.66 6.09
CA ALA A 128 -10.69 -10.42 6.82
C ALA A 128 -9.74 -10.23 8.02
N GLN A 129 -8.70 -11.06 8.16
CA GLN A 129 -7.79 -11.03 9.32
C GLN A 129 -7.23 -9.63 9.61
N PHE A 130 -6.95 -8.84 8.58
CA PHE A 130 -6.34 -7.52 8.70
C PHE A 130 -7.32 -6.34 8.55
N MET A 131 -8.63 -6.61 8.54
CA MET A 131 -9.64 -5.56 8.33
C MET A 131 -9.61 -4.47 9.40
N ALA A 132 -9.32 -4.82 10.65
CA ALA A 132 -9.17 -3.82 11.71
C ALA A 132 -7.98 -2.90 11.48
N LEU A 133 -6.90 -3.40 10.88
CA LEU A 133 -5.72 -2.61 10.53
C LEU A 133 -5.98 -1.71 9.31
N GLU A 134 -6.69 -2.23 8.32
CA GLU A 134 -7.20 -1.46 7.17
C GLU A 134 -8.05 -0.28 7.65
N GLN A 135 -9.03 -0.54 8.51
CA GLN A 135 -9.91 0.48 9.09
C GLN A 135 -9.13 1.52 9.90
N ALA A 136 -8.20 1.09 10.74
CA ALA A 136 -7.38 2.00 11.54
C ALA A 136 -6.56 2.99 10.71
N CYS A 137 -6.16 2.61 9.50
CA CYS A 137 -5.50 3.53 8.57
C CYS A 137 -6.44 4.64 8.07
N PHE A 138 -7.69 4.31 7.75
CA PHE A 138 -8.70 5.32 7.40
C PHE A 138 -9.04 6.17 8.61
N ASP A 139 -9.26 5.57 9.77
CA ASP A 139 -9.55 6.27 11.02
C ASP A 139 -8.46 7.31 11.34
N TRP A 140 -7.18 6.93 11.15
CA TRP A 140 -6.06 7.85 11.29
C TRP A 140 -6.16 9.07 10.37
N ILE A 141 -6.46 8.85 9.09
CA ILE A 141 -6.60 9.92 8.10
C ILE A 141 -7.78 10.84 8.44
N PHE A 142 -8.88 10.30 8.97
CA PHE A 142 -10.07 11.07 9.31
C PHE A 142 -10.09 11.59 10.76
N GLY A 143 -8.96 11.55 11.48
CA GLY A 143 -8.80 12.24 12.76
C GLY A 143 -8.73 11.35 13.99
N CYS A 144 -8.86 10.03 13.87
CA CYS A 144 -8.56 9.11 14.97
C CYS A 144 -7.05 8.94 15.10
N ASN A 145 -6.39 10.00 15.52
CA ASN A 145 -4.95 10.12 15.71
C ASN A 145 -4.66 10.94 16.99
N PRO A 146 -3.40 11.03 17.46
CA PRO A 146 -3.08 11.73 18.72
C PRO A 146 -3.47 13.20 18.78
N TRP A 147 -3.68 13.82 17.61
CA TRP A 147 -4.04 15.26 17.52
C TRP A 147 -5.55 15.48 17.39
N GLY A 148 -6.34 14.44 17.14
CA GLY A 148 -7.77 14.56 16.84
C GLY A 148 -8.07 15.31 15.53
N THR A 149 -7.07 15.42 14.65
CA THR A 149 -7.12 16.28 13.44
C THR A 149 -7.30 15.42 12.20
N SER A 150 -8.30 15.74 11.38
CA SER A 150 -8.42 15.15 10.05
C SER A 150 -7.25 15.58 9.16
N MET A 151 -6.68 14.63 8.42
CA MET A 151 -5.63 14.90 7.44
C MET A 151 -6.19 15.25 6.06
N VAL A 152 -7.52 15.37 5.95
CA VAL A 152 -8.21 15.75 4.72
C VAL A 152 -8.63 17.21 4.82
N TYR A 153 -8.09 18.05 3.94
CA TYR A 153 -8.40 19.47 3.88
C TYR A 153 -9.91 19.73 3.82
N GLY A 154 -10.39 20.60 4.73
CA GLY A 154 -11.80 21.00 4.78
C GLY A 154 -12.80 19.90 5.19
N LEU A 155 -12.31 18.76 5.71
CA LEU A 155 -13.19 17.67 6.14
C LEU A 155 -12.85 17.20 7.57
N PRO A 156 -13.79 17.28 8.54
CA PRO A 156 -15.14 17.89 8.39
C PRO A 156 -15.07 19.42 8.34
N ALA A 157 -16.06 20.05 7.76
CA ALA A 157 -16.13 21.49 7.63
C ALA A 157 -16.23 22.26 8.97
N TRP A 158 -16.53 21.54 10.06
CA TRP A 158 -16.65 22.07 11.43
C TRP A 158 -15.52 21.62 12.35
N GLY A 159 -14.56 20.88 11.86
CA GLY A 159 -13.46 20.31 12.64
C GLY A 159 -12.08 20.87 12.24
N ASP A 160 -11.08 20.51 13.04
CA ASP A 160 -9.70 20.86 12.72
C ASP A 160 -9.19 20.08 11.52
N THR A 161 -8.77 20.82 10.51
CA THR A 161 -8.15 20.26 9.29
C THR A 161 -6.96 21.13 8.89
N PRO A 162 -6.01 20.60 8.10
CA PRO A 162 -4.95 21.44 7.53
C PRO A 162 -5.52 22.51 6.62
N ASP A 163 -4.94 23.70 6.60
CA ASP A 163 -5.36 24.80 5.72
C ASP A 163 -4.84 24.64 4.30
N ASP A 164 -3.59 24.21 4.20
CA ASP A 164 -2.85 24.09 2.95
C ASP A 164 -2.21 22.73 2.81
N PRO A 165 -1.95 22.26 1.58
CA PRO A 165 -1.09 21.12 1.35
C PRO A 165 0.27 21.33 2.07
N HIS A 166 0.72 20.31 2.79
CA HIS A 166 1.93 20.36 3.61
C HIS A 166 1.90 21.35 4.79
N SER A 167 0.76 21.88 5.16
CA SER A 167 0.62 22.69 6.36
C SER A 167 1.00 21.89 7.61
N ALA A 168 1.81 22.49 8.49
CA ALA A 168 2.08 21.97 9.82
C ALA A 168 1.08 22.50 10.86
N PHE A 169 0.22 23.43 10.47
CA PHE A 169 -0.74 24.09 11.32
C PHE A 169 -2.16 23.74 10.91
N THR A 170 -3.00 23.60 11.89
CA THR A 170 -4.45 23.51 11.76
C THR A 170 -5.07 24.75 12.40
N HIS A 171 -6.23 25.16 11.97
CA HIS A 171 -7.04 26.17 12.63
C HIS A 171 -7.91 25.57 13.70
#